data_d7f9e1809ccb73744756463927b475df
#
_entry.id   d7f9e1809ccb73744756463927b475df
#
_cell.length_a   1.000
_cell.length_b   1.000
_cell.length_c   1.000
_cell.angle_alpha   90.00
_cell.angle_beta   90.00
_cell.angle_gamma   90.00
#
_symmetry.space_group_name_H-M   'P 1'
#
loop_
_entity.id
_entity.type
_entity.pdbx_description
1 polymer ?
#
loop_
_entity_poly.entity_id
_entity_poly.type
_entity_poly.pdbx_seq_one_letter_code
_entity_poly.pdbx_strand_id
1 'polypeptide(L)'
;MQPAPHSPNGIAAVKTWDLCKTYRTGFWLNKTSESLKNCSLEVFGGETFGLLGPNGAGKTTLLKILLGIIRPTQGNATLLGKPFGDRPTREKIGYLPENAYFYDFLTAWEFLEFTASLFHIPKGKRQKRIKTLLDTVGLAQEVAKKRQMRKYSKGMLQRVGMAQALINDPDLVFLDEPMSGLDPLGRYQVREIILSLKAEGKTIFFNSHILADVELICDRLAILSKGEIICQGTLDGLLGSADRYQVVIEGGTEEALQQWVPDLARKDHHWIGHLEGDPQKFIASLGLMGARLLDLKLARISLEDFFIRQIRDHDPRAHIEENLQAIA
;
A
#
# COMPACT_ATOMS: atom_id res chain seq x y z
N MET A 1 -5.58 -10.44 -21.48
CA MET A 1 -5.37 -11.61 -20.62
C MET A 1 -5.87 -11.18 -19.24
N GLN A 2 -7.04 -11.62 -18.81
CA GLN A 2 -7.59 -11.27 -17.49
C GLN A 2 -6.70 -11.89 -16.40
N PRO A 3 -6.35 -11.16 -15.33
CA PRO A 3 -5.66 -11.77 -14.21
C PRO A 3 -6.59 -12.80 -13.57
N ALA A 4 -6.05 -13.98 -13.27
CA ALA A 4 -6.79 -15.05 -12.62
C ALA A 4 -7.35 -14.56 -11.27
N PRO A 5 -8.60 -14.91 -10.90
CA PRO A 5 -9.15 -14.55 -9.61
C PRO A 5 -8.32 -15.22 -8.51
N HIS A 6 -7.84 -14.42 -7.55
CA HIS A 6 -7.10 -14.93 -6.39
C HIS A 6 -7.94 -15.98 -5.68
N SER A 7 -7.45 -17.21 -5.67
CA SER A 7 -8.13 -18.36 -5.07
C SER A 7 -8.27 -18.13 -3.55
N PRO A 8 -9.46 -18.20 -2.98
CA PRO A 8 -9.68 -18.05 -1.53
C PRO A 8 -9.10 -19.21 -0.69
N ASN A 9 -8.44 -20.18 -1.32
CA ASN A 9 -7.82 -21.36 -0.68
C ASN A 9 -6.29 -21.28 -0.63
N GLY A 10 -5.68 -20.12 -0.83
CA GLY A 10 -4.23 -19.93 -0.73
C GLY A 10 -3.74 -20.02 0.72
N ILE A 11 -2.54 -20.60 0.92
CA ILE A 11 -1.86 -20.57 2.23
C ILE A 11 -1.58 -19.11 2.59
N ALA A 12 -1.98 -18.68 3.79
CA ALA A 12 -1.72 -17.34 4.27
C ALA A 12 -0.20 -17.12 4.40
N ALA A 13 0.32 -16.12 3.69
CA ALA A 13 1.71 -15.71 3.80
C ALA A 13 1.97 -14.94 5.10
N VAL A 14 0.97 -14.18 5.57
CA VAL A 14 0.97 -13.54 6.90
C VAL A 14 -0.37 -13.81 7.53
N LYS A 15 -0.37 -14.26 8.78
CA LYS A 15 -1.58 -14.39 9.58
C LYS A 15 -1.30 -14.03 11.01
N THR A 16 -2.16 -13.20 11.58
CA THR A 16 -2.08 -12.77 12.98
C THR A 16 -3.37 -13.11 13.71
N TRP A 17 -3.25 -13.40 14.99
CA TRP A 17 -4.38 -13.68 15.89
C TRP A 17 -4.21 -12.86 17.16
N ASP A 18 -5.14 -11.95 17.40
CA ASP A 18 -5.29 -11.15 18.62
C ASP A 18 -3.98 -10.53 19.08
N LEU A 19 -3.17 -10.02 18.12
CA LEU A 19 -1.90 -9.39 18.45
C LEU A 19 -2.12 -8.13 19.26
N CYS A 20 -1.53 -8.11 20.45
CA CYS A 20 -1.50 -6.95 21.33
C CYS A 20 -0.06 -6.50 21.57
N LYS A 21 0.12 -5.17 21.68
CA LYS A 21 1.38 -4.59 22.08
C LYS A 21 1.17 -3.41 23.02
N THR A 22 1.63 -3.58 24.24
CA THR A 22 1.68 -2.52 25.25
C THR A 22 3.14 -2.16 25.52
N TYR A 23 3.47 -0.90 25.42
CA TYR A 23 4.75 -0.34 25.85
C TYR A 23 4.62 0.21 27.26
N ARG A 24 5.65 0.01 28.06
CA ARG A 24 5.79 0.63 29.37
C ARG A 24 6.87 1.71 29.27
N THR A 25 6.52 2.93 29.63
CA THR A 25 7.38 4.11 29.53
C THR A 25 7.37 4.88 30.85
N GLY A 26 8.23 5.90 30.95
CA GLY A 26 8.41 6.67 32.18
C GLY A 26 9.54 6.11 33.07
N PHE A 27 10.07 6.96 33.95
CA PHE A 27 11.23 6.65 34.78
C PHE A 27 11.02 5.38 35.63
N TRP A 28 9.77 5.15 36.10
CA TRP A 28 9.38 3.96 36.88
C TRP A 28 8.54 2.96 36.05
N LEU A 29 8.55 3.03 34.74
CA LEU A 29 7.72 2.20 33.85
C LEU A 29 6.21 2.23 34.17
N ASN A 30 5.75 3.37 34.72
CA ASN A 30 4.39 3.56 35.24
C ASN A 30 3.41 4.08 34.22
N LYS A 31 3.88 4.50 33.04
CA LYS A 31 3.03 4.88 31.92
C LYS A 31 2.92 3.72 30.94
N THR A 32 1.70 3.30 30.66
CA THR A 32 1.41 2.28 29.65
C THR A 32 0.83 2.94 28.42
N SER A 33 1.26 2.50 27.24
CA SER A 33 0.72 2.89 25.95
C SER A 33 0.42 1.65 25.14
N GLU A 34 -0.85 1.44 24.82
CA GLU A 34 -1.28 0.33 23.97
C GLU A 34 -1.13 0.76 22.51
N SER A 35 -0.22 0.09 21.81
CA SER A 35 0.06 0.36 20.42
C SER A 35 -0.70 -0.57 19.45
N LEU A 36 -1.01 -1.79 19.90
CA LEU A 36 -1.85 -2.74 19.18
C LEU A 36 -2.82 -3.41 20.16
N LYS A 37 -4.06 -3.63 19.68
CA LYS A 37 -5.16 -4.22 20.43
C LYS A 37 -5.88 -5.25 19.53
N ASN A 38 -5.73 -6.52 19.89
CA ASN A 38 -6.41 -7.64 19.21
C ASN A 38 -6.33 -7.60 17.69
N CYS A 39 -5.15 -7.23 17.15
CA CYS A 39 -4.95 -7.14 15.71
C CYS A 39 -4.93 -8.53 15.06
N SER A 40 -5.98 -8.85 14.32
CA SER A 40 -6.09 -10.08 13.54
C SER A 40 -6.21 -9.72 12.06
N LEU A 41 -5.25 -10.18 11.23
CA LEU A 41 -5.25 -9.97 9.79
C LEU A 41 -4.71 -11.19 9.05
N GLU A 42 -5.04 -11.28 7.77
CA GLU A 42 -4.59 -12.36 6.90
C GLU A 42 -4.18 -11.81 5.53
N VAL A 43 -2.98 -12.19 5.08
CA VAL A 43 -2.41 -11.86 3.77
C VAL A 43 -2.13 -13.16 3.03
N PHE A 44 -2.60 -13.28 1.81
CA PHE A 44 -2.43 -14.49 1.01
C PHE A 44 -1.14 -14.44 0.16
N GLY A 45 -0.66 -15.63 -0.21
CA GLY A 45 0.52 -15.73 -1.08
C GLY A 45 0.27 -15.10 -2.45
N GLY A 46 1.24 -14.30 -2.94
CA GLY A 46 1.20 -13.67 -4.26
C GLY A 46 0.35 -12.39 -4.36
N GLU A 47 -0.30 -11.95 -3.26
CA GLU A 47 -1.04 -10.68 -3.26
C GLU A 47 -0.17 -9.50 -2.82
N THR A 48 -0.57 -8.32 -3.24
CA THR A 48 -0.10 -7.05 -2.66
C THR A 48 -1.14 -6.55 -1.66
N PHE A 49 -0.74 -6.55 -0.40
CA PHE A 49 -1.59 -6.16 0.73
C PHE A 49 -1.16 -4.81 1.29
N GLY A 50 -2.10 -3.86 1.36
CA GLY A 50 -1.90 -2.53 1.91
C GLY A 50 -2.32 -2.44 3.38
N LEU A 51 -1.47 -1.87 4.25
CA LEU A 51 -1.85 -1.49 5.60
C LEU A 51 -1.94 0.03 5.69
N LEU A 52 -3.14 0.54 5.83
CA LEU A 52 -3.44 1.96 5.96
C LEU A 52 -3.68 2.36 7.40
N GLY A 53 -3.53 3.63 7.70
CA GLY A 53 -3.88 4.18 9.00
C GLY A 53 -3.17 5.50 9.28
N PRO A 54 -3.71 6.35 10.15
CA PRO A 54 -3.09 7.61 10.53
C PRO A 54 -1.74 7.38 11.24
N ASN A 55 -0.99 8.46 11.41
CA ASN A 55 0.25 8.42 12.19
C ASN A 55 -0.06 8.02 13.64
N GLY A 56 0.76 7.13 14.20
CA GLY A 56 0.52 6.59 15.54
C GLY A 56 -0.52 5.46 15.63
N ALA A 57 -1.15 5.05 14.52
CA ALA A 57 -2.13 3.96 14.51
C ALA A 57 -1.58 2.60 14.93
N GLY A 58 -0.24 2.39 14.88
CA GLY A 58 0.40 1.12 15.23
C GLY A 58 1.02 0.36 14.06
N LYS A 59 0.97 0.90 12.82
CA LYS A 59 1.48 0.26 11.59
C LYS A 59 2.91 -0.26 11.74
N THR A 60 3.84 0.61 12.10
CA THR A 60 5.26 0.25 12.30
C THR A 60 5.45 -0.73 13.46
N THR A 61 4.60 -0.67 14.50
CA THR A 61 4.64 -1.65 15.61
C THR A 61 4.25 -3.04 15.11
N LEU A 62 3.16 -3.15 14.35
CA LEU A 62 2.72 -4.41 13.75
C LEU A 62 3.82 -4.99 12.86
N LEU A 63 4.39 -4.17 12.00
CA LEU A 63 5.46 -4.57 11.09
C LEU A 63 6.71 -5.06 11.84
N LYS A 64 7.13 -4.35 12.90
CA LYS A 64 8.26 -4.76 13.74
C LYS A 64 8.00 -6.10 14.48
N ILE A 65 6.76 -6.38 14.86
CA ILE A 65 6.39 -7.69 15.43
C ILE A 65 6.52 -8.78 14.36
N LEU A 66 5.92 -8.58 13.18
CA LEU A 66 5.97 -9.54 12.07
C LEU A 66 7.42 -9.85 11.65
N LEU A 67 8.28 -8.85 11.61
CA LEU A 67 9.72 -9.02 11.35
C LEU A 67 10.50 -9.68 12.51
N GLY A 68 9.85 -9.87 13.66
CA GLY A 68 10.51 -10.42 14.86
C GLY A 68 11.53 -9.48 15.49
N ILE A 69 11.45 -8.17 15.22
CA ILE A 69 12.28 -7.13 15.82
C ILE A 69 11.84 -6.88 17.28
N ILE A 70 10.52 -6.90 17.52
CA ILE A 70 9.95 -6.79 18.85
C ILE A 70 8.98 -7.94 19.10
N ARG A 71 8.77 -8.29 20.37
CA ARG A 71 7.81 -9.33 20.77
C ARG A 71 6.44 -8.71 21.03
N PRO A 72 5.34 -9.37 20.64
CA PRO A 72 4.01 -8.97 21.08
C PRO A 72 3.87 -9.14 22.61
N THR A 73 2.91 -8.44 23.20
CA THR A 73 2.52 -8.65 24.61
C THR A 73 1.58 -9.85 24.74
N GLN A 74 0.69 -10.02 23.75
CA GLN A 74 -0.24 -11.15 23.64
C GLN A 74 -0.50 -11.46 22.14
N GLY A 75 -1.10 -12.61 21.87
CA GLY A 75 -1.44 -13.07 20.54
C GLY A 75 -0.29 -13.76 19.82
N ASN A 76 -0.55 -14.21 18.62
CA ASN A 76 0.39 -14.97 17.80
C ASN A 76 0.36 -14.52 16.32
N ALA A 77 1.42 -14.89 15.59
CA ALA A 77 1.49 -14.70 14.15
C ALA A 77 2.20 -15.86 13.47
N THR A 78 1.86 -16.09 12.20
CA THR A 78 2.65 -16.94 11.30
C THR A 78 3.07 -16.15 10.08
N LEU A 79 4.25 -16.49 9.57
CA LEU A 79 4.81 -15.98 8.33
C LEU A 79 5.17 -17.18 7.45
N LEU A 80 4.68 -17.18 6.19
CA LEU A 80 4.87 -18.29 5.25
C LEU A 80 4.52 -19.66 5.88
N GLY A 81 3.45 -19.70 6.69
CA GLY A 81 2.97 -20.89 7.39
C GLY A 81 3.81 -21.34 8.60
N LYS A 82 4.83 -20.57 9.01
CA LYS A 82 5.70 -20.87 10.19
C LYS A 82 5.45 -19.84 11.30
N PRO A 83 5.64 -20.21 12.58
CA PRO A 83 5.55 -19.27 13.68
C PRO A 83 6.49 -18.07 13.49
N PHE A 84 6.05 -16.88 13.89
CA PHE A 84 6.90 -15.70 13.82
C PHE A 84 8.20 -15.90 14.61
N GLY A 85 9.31 -15.37 14.08
CA GLY A 85 10.63 -15.57 14.69
C GLY A 85 11.38 -16.83 14.24
N ASP A 86 10.76 -17.69 13.43
CA ASP A 86 11.43 -18.81 12.79
C ASP A 86 12.60 -18.33 11.92
N ARG A 87 13.82 -18.82 12.22
CA ARG A 87 15.04 -18.35 11.55
C ARG A 87 15.06 -18.64 10.04
N PRO A 88 14.80 -19.87 9.59
CA PRO A 88 14.76 -20.20 8.16
C PRO A 88 13.76 -19.35 7.39
N THR A 89 12.61 -19.04 7.98
CA THR A 89 11.59 -18.20 7.35
C THR A 89 12.09 -16.77 7.13
N ARG A 90 12.97 -16.24 8.00
CA ARG A 90 13.54 -14.90 7.82
C ARG A 90 14.42 -14.79 6.57
N GLU A 91 15.05 -15.88 6.12
CA GLU A 91 15.84 -15.89 4.89
C GLU A 91 14.97 -15.70 3.64
N LYS A 92 13.65 -15.93 3.77
CA LYS A 92 12.66 -15.75 2.71
C LYS A 92 11.89 -14.44 2.80
N ILE A 93 12.30 -13.55 3.69
CA ILE A 93 11.67 -12.26 3.91
C ILE A 93 12.60 -11.14 3.45
N GLY A 94 12.07 -10.20 2.68
CA GLY A 94 12.69 -8.93 2.37
C GLY A 94 12.08 -7.82 3.19
N TYR A 95 12.87 -6.81 3.57
CA TYR A 95 12.37 -5.66 4.31
C TYR A 95 13.03 -4.37 3.87
N LEU A 96 12.20 -3.40 3.52
CA LEU A 96 12.58 -2.01 3.29
C LEU A 96 11.98 -1.15 4.41
N PRO A 97 12.78 -0.61 5.34
CA PRO A 97 12.29 0.33 6.35
C PRO A 97 12.04 1.72 5.73
N GLU A 98 11.14 2.50 6.35
CA GLU A 98 10.86 3.89 5.97
C GLU A 98 12.15 4.73 5.89
N ASN A 99 12.99 4.63 6.91
CA ASN A 99 14.28 5.31 7.00
C ASN A 99 15.40 4.26 6.94
N ALA A 100 15.78 3.87 5.72
CA ALA A 100 16.89 2.95 5.53
C ALA A 100 18.23 3.65 5.83
N TYR A 101 19.00 3.08 6.75
CA TYR A 101 20.34 3.52 7.05
C TYR A 101 21.35 2.79 6.16
N PHE A 102 22.11 3.56 5.42
CA PHE A 102 23.18 3.04 4.55
C PHE A 102 24.55 3.49 5.04
N TYR A 103 25.56 2.69 4.77
CA TYR A 103 26.95 3.13 4.89
C TYR A 103 27.25 4.09 3.71
N ASP A 104 27.05 5.36 3.91
CA ASP A 104 27.02 6.42 2.88
C ASP A 104 28.35 6.58 2.13
N PHE A 105 29.46 6.13 2.72
CA PHE A 105 30.78 6.09 2.10
C PHE A 105 30.97 4.93 1.10
N LEU A 106 30.09 3.92 1.11
CA LEU A 106 30.11 2.85 0.12
C LEU A 106 29.40 3.25 -1.17
N THR A 107 29.76 2.60 -2.25
CA THR A 107 28.95 2.54 -3.47
C THR A 107 27.77 1.57 -3.28
N ALA A 108 26.70 1.72 -4.08
CA ALA A 108 25.57 0.80 -4.01
C ALA A 108 25.99 -0.65 -4.35
N TRP A 109 26.96 -0.80 -5.25
CA TRP A 109 27.49 -2.14 -5.59
C TRP A 109 28.16 -2.79 -4.39
N GLU A 110 29.09 -2.09 -3.71
CA GLU A 110 29.78 -2.59 -2.52
C GLU A 110 28.80 -2.94 -1.39
N PHE A 111 27.82 -2.07 -1.19
CA PHE A 111 26.77 -2.30 -0.19
C PHE A 111 25.94 -3.56 -0.49
N LEU A 112 25.50 -3.74 -1.73
CA LEU A 112 24.75 -4.93 -2.14
C LEU A 112 25.62 -6.19 -2.10
N GLU A 113 26.90 -6.11 -2.41
CA GLU A 113 27.83 -7.22 -2.29
C GLU A 113 28.04 -7.64 -0.82
N PHE A 114 28.17 -6.65 0.07
CA PHE A 114 28.20 -6.87 1.51
C PHE A 114 26.91 -7.55 1.99
N THR A 115 25.75 -7.03 1.62
CA THR A 115 24.45 -7.60 2.00
C THR A 115 24.28 -9.04 1.47
N ALA A 116 24.63 -9.28 0.20
CA ALA A 116 24.61 -10.62 -0.37
C ALA A 116 25.51 -11.61 0.37
N SER A 117 26.62 -11.11 0.98
CA SER A 117 27.51 -11.95 1.77
C SER A 117 26.88 -12.37 3.10
N LEU A 118 26.08 -11.52 3.73
CA LEU A 118 25.34 -11.84 4.95
C LEU A 118 24.29 -12.94 4.75
N PHE A 119 23.69 -12.98 3.56
CA PHE A 119 22.78 -14.07 3.17
C PHE A 119 23.51 -15.30 2.61
N HIS A 120 24.83 -15.40 2.79
CA HIS A 120 25.65 -16.53 2.33
C HIS A 120 25.53 -16.86 0.83
N ILE A 121 25.12 -15.88 0.00
CA ILE A 121 25.07 -16.06 -1.45
C ILE A 121 26.49 -16.33 -1.98
N PRO A 122 26.72 -17.42 -2.73
CA PRO A 122 28.04 -17.77 -3.25
C PRO A 122 28.65 -16.64 -4.10
N LYS A 123 29.93 -16.34 -3.92
CA LYS A 123 30.63 -15.23 -4.58
C LYS A 123 30.39 -15.20 -6.10
N GLY A 124 30.41 -16.36 -6.76
CA GLY A 124 30.18 -16.45 -8.22
C GLY A 124 28.75 -16.07 -8.66
N LYS A 125 27.76 -16.16 -7.76
CA LYS A 125 26.35 -15.80 -8.05
C LYS A 125 26.04 -14.34 -7.70
N ARG A 126 26.78 -13.72 -6.77
CA ARG A 126 26.51 -12.35 -6.26
C ARG A 126 26.47 -11.32 -7.38
N GLN A 127 27.49 -11.30 -8.23
CA GLN A 127 27.61 -10.29 -9.30
C GLN A 127 26.42 -10.34 -10.27
N LYS A 128 25.98 -11.56 -10.66
CA LYS A 128 24.82 -11.73 -11.53
C LYS A 128 23.56 -11.22 -10.82
N ARG A 129 23.36 -11.61 -9.54
CA ARG A 129 22.20 -11.19 -8.75
C ARG A 129 22.14 -9.67 -8.59
N ILE A 130 23.28 -9.02 -8.25
CA ILE A 130 23.35 -7.57 -8.07
C ILE A 130 23.02 -6.86 -9.39
N LYS A 131 23.57 -7.30 -10.52
CA LYS A 131 23.24 -6.73 -11.83
C LYS A 131 21.76 -6.78 -12.11
N THR A 132 21.14 -7.97 -11.99
CA THR A 132 19.71 -8.14 -12.18
C THR A 132 18.92 -7.21 -11.29
N LEU A 133 19.26 -7.11 -9.99
CA LEU A 133 18.54 -6.23 -9.06
C LEU A 133 18.69 -4.74 -9.39
N LEU A 134 19.89 -4.30 -9.77
CA LEU A 134 20.11 -2.92 -10.21
C LEU A 134 19.26 -2.59 -11.45
N ASP A 135 19.16 -3.52 -12.39
CA ASP A 135 18.31 -3.38 -13.57
C ASP A 135 16.83 -3.34 -13.18
N THR A 136 16.37 -4.25 -12.29
CA THR A 136 15.00 -4.28 -11.76
C THR A 136 14.61 -2.96 -11.09
N VAL A 137 15.50 -2.38 -10.25
CA VAL A 137 15.21 -1.12 -9.57
C VAL A 137 15.55 0.12 -10.40
N GLY A 138 15.97 -0.04 -11.65
CA GLY A 138 16.26 1.06 -12.56
C GLY A 138 17.45 1.94 -12.13
N LEU A 139 18.45 1.35 -11.46
CA LEU A 139 19.68 2.05 -11.08
C LEU A 139 20.84 1.66 -11.99
N ALA A 140 21.34 2.63 -12.77
CA ALA A 140 22.43 2.40 -13.70
C ALA A 140 23.65 1.76 -13.02
N GLN A 141 24.13 0.63 -13.56
CA GLN A 141 25.22 -0.16 -12.97
C GLN A 141 26.52 0.63 -12.85
N GLU A 142 26.82 1.52 -13.81
CA GLU A 142 27.98 2.41 -13.76
C GLU A 142 27.92 3.40 -12.59
N VAL A 143 26.73 3.94 -12.30
CA VAL A 143 26.50 4.80 -11.14
C VAL A 143 26.65 4.00 -9.85
N ALA A 144 26.07 2.80 -9.81
CA ALA A 144 26.11 1.91 -8.66
C ALA A 144 27.56 1.49 -8.30
N LYS A 145 28.46 1.37 -9.28
CA LYS A 145 29.86 0.98 -9.06
C LYS A 145 30.79 2.13 -8.71
N LYS A 146 30.52 3.34 -9.22
CA LYS A 146 31.48 4.44 -9.17
C LYS A 146 31.13 5.55 -8.17
N ARG A 147 29.83 5.70 -7.87
CA ARG A 147 29.34 6.82 -7.06
C ARG A 147 28.99 6.35 -5.65
N GLN A 148 29.56 7.01 -4.63
CA GLN A 148 29.22 6.75 -3.23
C GLN A 148 27.79 7.18 -2.93
N MET A 149 27.10 6.42 -2.04
CA MET A 149 25.68 6.64 -1.71
C MET A 149 25.39 7.99 -1.05
N ARG A 150 26.35 8.62 -0.38
CA ARG A 150 26.21 10.01 0.14
C ARG A 150 25.92 11.05 -0.95
N LYS A 151 26.16 10.71 -2.22
CA LYS A 151 25.88 11.59 -3.37
C LYS A 151 24.58 11.21 -4.10
N TYR A 152 23.80 10.29 -3.53
CA TYR A 152 22.55 9.84 -4.14
C TYR A 152 21.40 10.74 -3.74
N SER A 153 20.41 10.88 -4.63
CA SER A 153 19.10 11.44 -4.28
C SER A 153 18.33 10.47 -3.38
N LYS A 154 17.30 10.97 -2.69
CA LYS A 154 16.42 10.13 -1.86
C LYS A 154 15.83 8.97 -2.68
N GLY A 155 15.36 9.23 -3.90
CA GLY A 155 14.83 8.18 -4.78
C GLY A 155 15.88 7.15 -5.22
N MET A 156 17.15 7.55 -5.39
CA MET A 156 18.23 6.59 -5.65
C MET A 156 18.50 5.72 -4.42
N LEU A 157 18.53 6.28 -3.22
CA LEU A 157 18.71 5.53 -1.97
C LEU A 157 17.54 4.55 -1.75
N GLN A 158 16.32 4.99 -2.02
CA GLN A 158 15.14 4.13 -1.93
C GLN A 158 15.24 2.91 -2.84
N ARG A 159 15.69 3.10 -4.08
CA ARG A 159 15.92 2.01 -5.03
C ARG A 159 17.04 1.05 -4.60
N VAL A 160 18.10 1.57 -3.98
CA VAL A 160 19.12 0.71 -3.35
C VAL A 160 18.53 -0.11 -2.22
N GLY A 161 17.69 0.51 -1.38
CA GLY A 161 16.99 -0.19 -0.30
C GLY A 161 16.05 -1.30 -0.81
N MET A 162 15.34 -1.05 -1.91
CA MET A 162 14.54 -2.09 -2.56
C MET A 162 15.42 -3.23 -3.10
N ALA A 163 16.55 -2.91 -3.75
CA ALA A 163 17.49 -3.94 -4.21
C ALA A 163 18.06 -4.76 -3.05
N GLN A 164 18.34 -4.10 -1.90
CA GLN A 164 18.75 -4.77 -0.67
C GLN A 164 17.65 -5.71 -0.15
N ALA A 165 16.40 -5.24 -0.08
CA ALA A 165 15.28 -6.03 0.40
C ALA A 165 15.02 -7.28 -0.47
N LEU A 166 15.44 -7.24 -1.74
CA LEU A 166 15.26 -8.31 -2.71
C LEU A 166 16.49 -9.22 -2.88
N ILE A 167 17.59 -8.95 -2.19
CA ILE A 167 18.90 -9.61 -2.46
C ILE A 167 18.86 -11.13 -2.29
N ASN A 168 18.12 -11.60 -1.29
CA ASN A 168 17.93 -13.00 -0.90
C ASN A 168 16.82 -13.73 -1.68
N ASP A 169 16.24 -13.09 -2.70
CA ASP A 169 15.09 -13.61 -3.47
C ASP A 169 13.89 -14.00 -2.58
N PRO A 170 13.34 -13.06 -1.82
CA PRO A 170 12.32 -13.35 -0.83
C PRO A 170 10.99 -13.78 -1.45
N ASP A 171 10.23 -14.63 -0.72
CA ASP A 171 8.85 -14.96 -1.04
C ASP A 171 7.86 -13.91 -0.53
N LEU A 172 8.23 -13.19 0.56
CA LEU A 172 7.44 -12.13 1.21
C LEU A 172 8.30 -10.89 1.39
N VAL A 173 7.81 -9.75 0.91
CA VAL A 173 8.49 -8.45 0.99
C VAL A 173 7.66 -7.49 1.83
N PHE A 174 8.25 -6.94 2.89
CA PHE A 174 7.68 -5.85 3.68
C PHE A 174 8.27 -4.53 3.22
N LEU A 175 7.40 -3.57 2.89
CA LEU A 175 7.78 -2.23 2.47
C LEU A 175 7.14 -1.21 3.41
N ASP A 176 7.97 -0.51 4.18
CA ASP A 176 7.52 0.52 5.12
C ASP A 176 7.65 1.89 4.47
N GLU A 177 6.52 2.51 4.09
CA GLU A 177 6.43 3.82 3.43
C GLU A 177 7.38 3.96 2.22
N PRO A 178 7.34 3.04 1.23
CA PRO A 178 8.36 2.99 0.17
C PRO A 178 8.38 4.21 -0.74
N MET A 179 7.32 5.02 -0.76
CA MET A 179 7.18 6.20 -1.63
C MET A 179 7.25 7.52 -0.88
N SER A 180 7.44 7.49 0.46
CA SER A 180 7.45 8.68 1.30
C SER A 180 8.57 9.65 0.92
N GLY A 181 8.19 10.93 0.70
CA GLY A 181 9.11 12.02 0.39
C GLY A 181 9.82 11.89 -0.96
N LEU A 182 9.28 11.09 -1.87
CA LEU A 182 9.70 11.06 -3.27
C LEU A 182 8.89 12.08 -4.10
N ASP A 183 9.54 12.60 -5.13
CA ASP A 183 8.87 13.36 -6.19
C ASP A 183 7.93 12.45 -7.02
N PRO A 184 7.02 13.01 -7.84
CA PRO A 184 6.07 12.21 -8.62
C PRO A 184 6.74 11.16 -9.53
N LEU A 185 7.89 11.50 -10.12
CA LEU A 185 8.63 10.56 -10.97
C LEU A 185 9.25 9.41 -10.14
N GLY A 186 9.78 9.72 -8.98
CA GLY A 186 10.31 8.72 -8.05
C GLY A 186 9.23 7.78 -7.54
N ARG A 187 8.03 8.29 -7.21
CA ARG A 187 6.87 7.47 -6.84
C ARG A 187 6.45 6.54 -7.97
N TYR A 188 6.34 7.07 -9.19
CA TYR A 188 6.04 6.26 -10.36
C TYR A 188 7.03 5.10 -10.54
N GLN A 189 8.34 5.38 -10.44
CA GLN A 189 9.37 4.35 -10.58
C GLN A 189 9.27 3.26 -9.50
N VAL A 190 9.05 3.64 -8.23
CA VAL A 190 8.88 2.68 -7.13
C VAL A 190 7.62 1.84 -7.32
N ARG A 191 6.52 2.45 -7.78
CA ARG A 191 5.29 1.74 -8.11
C ARG A 191 5.51 0.68 -9.19
N GLU A 192 6.19 1.02 -10.30
CA GLU A 192 6.49 0.07 -11.36
C GLU A 192 7.33 -1.11 -10.85
N ILE A 193 8.28 -0.87 -9.93
CA ILE A 193 9.04 -1.94 -9.30
C ILE A 193 8.10 -2.86 -8.49
N ILE A 194 7.20 -2.30 -7.68
CA ILE A 194 6.25 -3.09 -6.90
C ILE A 194 5.33 -3.92 -7.80
N LEU A 195 4.82 -3.32 -8.89
CA LEU A 195 3.98 -4.02 -9.86
C LEU A 195 4.74 -5.14 -10.59
N SER A 196 6.03 -4.94 -10.89
CA SER A 196 6.85 -6.01 -11.49
C SER A 196 7.04 -7.19 -10.52
N LEU A 197 7.30 -6.92 -9.24
CA LEU A 197 7.42 -7.95 -8.22
C LEU A 197 6.11 -8.73 -8.02
N LYS A 198 4.97 -8.03 -8.07
CA LYS A 198 3.64 -8.65 -8.07
C LYS A 198 3.46 -9.57 -9.27
N ALA A 199 3.85 -9.13 -10.46
CA ALA A 199 3.79 -9.96 -11.68
C ALA A 199 4.69 -11.20 -11.61
N GLU A 200 5.79 -11.15 -10.84
CA GLU A 200 6.65 -12.30 -10.53
C GLU A 200 6.04 -13.23 -9.46
N GLY A 201 4.87 -12.93 -8.92
CA GLY A 201 4.17 -13.72 -7.90
C GLY A 201 4.70 -13.53 -6.49
N LYS A 202 5.47 -12.49 -6.22
CA LYS A 202 5.92 -12.16 -4.86
C LYS A 202 4.75 -11.68 -4.01
N THR A 203 4.74 -12.06 -2.73
CA THR A 203 3.82 -11.50 -1.76
C THR A 203 4.39 -10.19 -1.24
N ILE A 204 3.59 -9.12 -1.26
CA ILE A 204 4.03 -7.80 -0.83
C ILE A 204 3.11 -7.30 0.28
N PHE A 205 3.69 -7.01 1.42
CA PHE A 205 3.03 -6.32 2.53
C PHE A 205 3.57 -4.89 2.58
N PHE A 206 2.71 -3.93 2.32
CA PHE A 206 3.18 -2.57 2.17
C PHE A 206 2.33 -1.61 3.01
N ASN A 207 2.96 -0.76 3.83
CA ASN A 207 2.26 0.31 4.48
C ASN A 207 2.52 1.64 3.80
N SER A 208 1.46 2.44 3.70
CA SER A 208 1.51 3.78 3.15
C SER A 208 0.44 4.66 3.78
N HIS A 209 0.71 5.95 3.79
CA HIS A 209 -0.29 6.98 4.05
C HIS A 209 -0.77 7.64 2.75
N ILE A 210 -0.23 7.27 1.59
CA ILE A 210 -0.61 7.81 0.27
C ILE A 210 -1.67 6.89 -0.34
N LEU A 211 -2.93 7.26 -0.18
CA LEU A 211 -4.09 6.44 -0.57
C LEU A 211 -4.15 6.16 -2.08
N ALA A 212 -3.78 7.15 -2.90
CA ALA A 212 -3.77 6.99 -4.36
C ALA A 212 -2.79 5.90 -4.83
N ASP A 213 -1.63 5.75 -4.16
CA ASP A 213 -0.67 4.70 -4.52
C ASP A 213 -1.20 3.31 -4.09
N VAL A 214 -1.87 3.23 -2.91
CA VAL A 214 -2.49 1.99 -2.42
C VAL A 214 -3.58 1.51 -3.37
N GLU A 215 -4.43 2.42 -3.84
CA GLU A 215 -5.52 2.11 -4.77
C GLU A 215 -5.02 1.53 -6.09
N LEU A 216 -3.85 1.94 -6.56
CA LEU A 216 -3.25 1.47 -7.81
C LEU A 216 -2.48 0.15 -7.69
N ILE A 217 -1.99 -0.20 -6.49
CA ILE A 217 -1.04 -1.31 -6.30
C ILE A 217 -1.68 -2.50 -5.61
N CYS A 218 -2.53 -2.25 -4.60
CA CYS A 218 -3.00 -3.29 -3.70
C CYS A 218 -4.16 -4.10 -4.27
N ASP A 219 -4.19 -5.39 -3.97
CA ASP A 219 -5.32 -6.27 -4.19
C ASP A 219 -6.31 -6.19 -3.04
N ARG A 220 -5.75 -6.17 -1.82
CA ARG A 220 -6.48 -6.09 -0.55
C ARG A 220 -5.79 -5.10 0.37
N LEU A 221 -6.55 -4.58 1.30
CA LEU A 221 -6.04 -3.69 2.33
C LEU A 221 -6.69 -3.95 3.69
N ALA A 222 -6.03 -3.43 4.72
CA ALA A 222 -6.63 -3.23 6.04
C ALA A 222 -6.40 -1.78 6.50
N ILE A 223 -7.35 -1.26 7.26
CA ILE A 223 -7.21 0.04 7.93
C ILE A 223 -6.98 -0.22 9.42
N LEU A 224 -5.87 0.29 9.92
CA LEU A 224 -5.50 0.27 11.34
C LEU A 224 -5.76 1.64 11.96
N SER A 225 -6.51 1.68 13.05
CA SER A 225 -6.79 2.90 13.82
C SER A 225 -6.66 2.62 15.31
N LYS A 226 -5.91 3.46 16.04
CA LYS A 226 -5.70 3.33 17.50
C LYS A 226 -5.32 1.93 17.99
N GLY A 227 -4.55 1.22 17.17
CA GLY A 227 -4.08 -0.14 17.46
C GLY A 227 -5.05 -1.25 17.07
N GLU A 228 -6.18 -0.95 16.45
CA GLU A 228 -7.22 -1.92 16.05
C GLU A 228 -7.39 -1.96 14.53
N ILE A 229 -7.58 -3.16 13.94
CA ILE A 229 -7.98 -3.31 12.56
C ILE A 229 -9.49 -3.01 12.47
N ILE A 230 -9.84 -1.88 11.84
CA ILE A 230 -11.25 -1.44 11.74
C ILE A 230 -11.95 -1.95 10.50
N CYS A 231 -11.21 -2.25 9.44
CA CYS A 231 -11.72 -2.98 8.28
C CYS A 231 -10.60 -3.68 7.52
N GLN A 232 -10.92 -4.74 6.79
CA GLN A 232 -10.03 -5.39 5.84
C GLN A 232 -10.84 -6.06 4.72
N GLY A 233 -10.31 -6.05 3.50
CA GLY A 233 -10.98 -6.66 2.35
C GLY A 233 -10.28 -6.37 1.03
N THR A 234 -10.86 -6.83 -0.08
CA THR A 234 -10.44 -6.42 -1.43
C THR A 234 -10.84 -4.97 -1.67
N LEU A 235 -10.10 -4.26 -2.51
CA LEU A 235 -10.46 -2.89 -2.89
C LEU A 235 -11.89 -2.82 -3.42
N ASP A 236 -12.27 -3.73 -4.32
CA ASP A 236 -13.62 -3.77 -4.87
C ASP A 236 -14.70 -4.08 -3.82
N GLY A 237 -14.39 -4.99 -2.87
CA GLY A 237 -15.31 -5.32 -1.79
C GLY A 237 -15.52 -4.18 -0.78
N LEU A 238 -14.49 -3.35 -0.56
CA LEU A 238 -14.53 -2.24 0.39
C LEU A 238 -15.12 -0.96 -0.23
N LEU A 239 -14.75 -0.65 -1.47
CA LEU A 239 -15.18 0.57 -2.15
C LEU A 239 -16.51 0.41 -2.89
N GLY A 240 -17.05 -0.81 -2.93
CA GLY A 240 -18.25 -1.17 -3.67
C GLY A 240 -17.96 -1.41 -5.16
N SER A 241 -18.85 -2.16 -5.81
CA SER A 241 -18.85 -2.29 -7.26
C SER A 241 -19.18 -0.92 -7.87
N ALA A 242 -18.44 -0.55 -8.89
CA ALA A 242 -18.67 0.70 -9.62
C ALA A 242 -19.91 0.51 -10.53
N ASP A 243 -21.09 0.29 -9.94
CA ASP A 243 -22.33 0.05 -10.69
C ASP A 243 -23.05 1.36 -11.03
N ARG A 244 -22.53 2.49 -10.62
CA ARG A 244 -23.09 3.82 -10.91
C ARG A 244 -22.10 4.66 -11.67
N TYR A 245 -22.60 5.45 -12.59
CA TYR A 245 -21.80 6.42 -13.33
C TYR A 245 -22.13 7.82 -12.83
N GLN A 246 -21.13 8.57 -12.41
CA GLN A 246 -21.28 10.01 -12.22
C GLN A 246 -21.30 10.66 -13.60
N VAL A 247 -22.27 11.52 -13.84
CA VAL A 247 -22.42 12.26 -15.10
C VAL A 247 -22.34 13.75 -14.85
N VAL A 248 -21.72 14.45 -15.81
CA VAL A 248 -21.74 15.92 -15.89
C VAL A 248 -22.39 16.26 -17.22
N ILE A 249 -23.49 17.03 -17.16
CA ILE A 249 -24.37 17.28 -18.29
C ILE A 249 -24.54 18.78 -18.48
N GLU A 250 -24.50 19.26 -19.72
CA GLU A 250 -24.80 20.63 -20.11
C GLU A 250 -26.14 20.66 -20.84
N GLY A 251 -26.99 21.64 -20.51
CA GLY A 251 -28.32 21.79 -21.12
C GLY A 251 -29.34 20.80 -20.59
N GLY A 252 -30.47 20.67 -21.32
CA GLY A 252 -31.59 19.85 -20.88
C GLY A 252 -32.44 20.46 -19.78
N THR A 253 -33.57 19.83 -19.48
CA THR A 253 -34.45 20.22 -18.37
C THR A 253 -34.28 19.24 -17.22
N GLU A 254 -34.47 19.73 -15.99
CA GLU A 254 -34.35 18.94 -14.78
C GLU A 254 -35.25 17.70 -14.82
N GLU A 255 -36.53 17.90 -15.23
CA GLU A 255 -37.53 16.83 -15.30
C GLU A 255 -37.13 15.70 -16.28
N ALA A 256 -36.55 16.05 -17.41
CA ALA A 256 -36.13 15.06 -18.42
C ALA A 256 -34.88 14.28 -17.95
N LEU A 257 -33.97 14.96 -17.24
CA LEU A 257 -32.73 14.34 -16.76
C LEU A 257 -32.93 13.52 -15.48
N GLN A 258 -33.87 13.92 -14.59
CA GLN A 258 -34.15 13.18 -13.32
C GLN A 258 -34.63 11.73 -13.55
N GLN A 259 -35.18 11.44 -14.71
CA GLN A 259 -35.59 10.05 -15.07
C GLN A 259 -34.39 9.10 -15.17
N TRP A 260 -33.20 9.66 -15.45
CA TRP A 260 -31.95 8.92 -15.57
C TRP A 260 -30.98 9.17 -14.41
N VAL A 261 -31.10 10.33 -13.79
CA VAL A 261 -30.20 10.83 -12.74
C VAL A 261 -31.07 11.34 -11.57
N PRO A 262 -31.56 10.45 -10.68
CA PRO A 262 -32.52 10.83 -9.63
C PRO A 262 -31.97 11.85 -8.62
N ASP A 263 -30.67 11.83 -8.38
CA ASP A 263 -29.95 12.73 -7.45
C ASP A 263 -29.31 13.95 -8.16
N LEU A 264 -29.95 14.40 -9.25
CA LEU A 264 -29.46 15.49 -10.07
C LEU A 264 -29.30 16.78 -9.24
N ALA A 265 -28.11 17.35 -9.27
CA ALA A 265 -27.79 18.62 -8.63
C ALA A 265 -27.22 19.60 -9.65
N ARG A 266 -27.58 20.88 -9.50
CA ARG A 266 -27.05 21.95 -10.36
C ARG A 266 -25.80 22.55 -9.74
N LYS A 267 -24.70 22.53 -10.49
CA LYS A 267 -23.45 23.19 -10.10
C LYS A 267 -23.01 24.11 -11.24
N ASP A 268 -23.00 25.41 -10.95
CA ASP A 268 -22.77 26.46 -11.95
C ASP A 268 -23.77 26.36 -13.14
N HIS A 269 -23.26 26.03 -14.33
CA HIS A 269 -24.06 25.88 -15.55
C HIS A 269 -24.28 24.42 -15.95
N HIS A 270 -23.90 23.45 -15.11
CA HIS A 270 -23.94 22.02 -15.39
C HIS A 270 -24.81 21.26 -14.40
N TRP A 271 -25.35 20.14 -14.86
CA TRP A 271 -26.02 19.16 -14.04
C TRP A 271 -25.03 18.06 -13.66
N ILE A 272 -25.01 17.66 -12.40
CA ILE A 272 -24.15 16.59 -11.88
C ILE A 272 -25.03 15.63 -11.07
N GLY A 273 -24.80 14.34 -11.23
CA GLY A 273 -25.49 13.31 -10.45
C GLY A 273 -25.06 11.91 -10.86
N HIS A 274 -25.75 10.91 -10.33
CA HIS A 274 -25.44 9.51 -10.60
C HIS A 274 -26.48 8.90 -11.55
N LEU A 275 -25.97 8.37 -12.66
CA LEU A 275 -26.79 7.69 -13.66
C LEU A 275 -27.33 6.37 -13.09
N GLU A 276 -28.64 6.17 -13.18
CA GLU A 276 -29.30 4.89 -12.96
C GLU A 276 -29.68 4.27 -14.29
N GLY A 277 -29.19 3.06 -14.56
CA GLY A 277 -29.48 2.31 -15.78
C GLY A 277 -28.33 2.20 -16.78
N ASP A 278 -28.67 1.90 -18.01
CA ASP A 278 -27.72 1.64 -19.11
C ASP A 278 -27.10 2.93 -19.65
N PRO A 279 -25.78 3.12 -19.53
CA PRO A 279 -25.10 4.32 -20.02
C PRO A 279 -25.27 4.54 -21.53
N GLN A 280 -25.34 3.48 -22.32
CA GLN A 280 -25.48 3.61 -23.79
C GLN A 280 -26.86 4.16 -24.16
N LYS A 281 -27.91 3.69 -23.49
CA LYS A 281 -29.25 4.21 -23.70
C LYS A 281 -29.38 5.65 -23.23
N PHE A 282 -28.75 5.98 -22.09
CA PHE A 282 -28.70 7.36 -21.61
C PHE A 282 -28.02 8.30 -22.61
N ILE A 283 -26.82 7.95 -23.10
CA ILE A 283 -26.10 8.76 -24.09
C ILE A 283 -26.95 8.97 -25.36
N ALA A 284 -27.62 7.92 -25.83
CA ALA A 284 -28.49 8.01 -27.03
C ALA A 284 -29.69 8.94 -26.77
N SER A 285 -30.21 9.06 -25.56
CA SER A 285 -31.37 9.90 -25.24
C SER A 285 -31.03 11.38 -25.03
N LEU A 286 -29.77 11.74 -24.76
CA LEU A 286 -29.36 13.12 -24.46
C LEU A 286 -29.71 14.10 -25.57
N GLY A 287 -29.54 13.72 -26.80
CA GLY A 287 -29.90 14.57 -27.96
C GLY A 287 -31.39 14.92 -27.99
N LEU A 288 -32.27 14.02 -27.60
CA LEU A 288 -33.73 14.26 -27.50
C LEU A 288 -34.10 15.18 -26.35
N MET A 289 -33.27 15.21 -25.29
CA MET A 289 -33.46 16.05 -24.11
C MET A 289 -32.85 17.45 -24.28
N GLY A 290 -32.22 17.76 -25.44
CA GLY A 290 -31.48 19.00 -25.62
C GLY A 290 -30.28 19.15 -24.70
N ALA A 291 -29.68 18.03 -24.31
CA ALA A 291 -28.60 17.93 -23.39
C ALA A 291 -27.33 17.35 -24.04
N ARG A 292 -26.18 17.70 -23.47
CA ARG A 292 -24.86 17.24 -23.90
C ARG A 292 -24.10 16.64 -22.71
N LEU A 293 -23.54 15.44 -22.88
CA LEU A 293 -22.64 14.85 -21.92
C LEU A 293 -21.27 15.53 -21.97
N LEU A 294 -20.80 16.03 -20.85
CA LEU A 294 -19.46 16.60 -20.69
C LEU A 294 -18.49 15.60 -20.08
N ASP A 295 -18.96 14.81 -19.11
CA ASP A 295 -18.13 13.82 -18.45
C ASP A 295 -18.99 12.60 -18.01
N LEU A 296 -18.39 11.41 -18.07
CA LEU A 296 -18.96 10.15 -17.60
C LEU A 296 -17.88 9.37 -16.91
N LYS A 297 -17.97 9.29 -15.59
CA LYS A 297 -17.02 8.55 -14.76
C LYS A 297 -17.73 7.46 -14.01
N LEU A 298 -17.07 6.32 -13.84
CA LEU A 298 -17.52 5.33 -12.88
C LEU A 298 -17.54 5.98 -11.49
N ALA A 299 -18.71 6.04 -10.85
CA ALA A 299 -18.89 6.58 -9.51
C ALA A 299 -18.49 5.52 -8.48
N ARG A 300 -17.20 5.35 -8.32
CA ARG A 300 -16.62 4.58 -7.22
C ARG A 300 -16.29 5.55 -6.09
N ILE A 301 -16.64 5.19 -4.86
CA ILE A 301 -16.16 5.94 -3.70
C ILE A 301 -14.63 5.91 -3.74
N SER A 302 -13.97 7.05 -3.68
CA SER A 302 -12.51 7.08 -3.61
C SER A 302 -12.03 6.38 -2.35
N LEU A 303 -10.85 5.77 -2.40
CA LEU A 303 -10.25 5.17 -1.19
C LEU A 303 -10.07 6.23 -0.08
N GLU A 304 -9.87 7.49 -0.46
CA GLU A 304 -9.74 8.62 0.47
C GLU A 304 -11.05 8.88 1.22
N ASP A 305 -12.18 9.00 0.51
CA ASP A 305 -13.49 9.21 1.14
C ASP A 305 -13.87 8.02 2.03
N PHE A 306 -13.61 6.80 1.56
CA PHE A 306 -13.82 5.59 2.33
C PHE A 306 -12.97 5.58 3.61
N PHE A 307 -11.67 5.88 3.51
CA PHE A 307 -10.75 5.94 4.63
C PHE A 307 -11.20 6.97 5.67
N ILE A 308 -11.52 8.20 5.24
CA ILE A 308 -11.99 9.27 6.12
C ILE A 308 -13.27 8.83 6.85
N ARG A 309 -14.21 8.21 6.14
CA ARG A 309 -15.45 7.70 6.73
C ARG A 309 -15.16 6.64 7.79
N GLN A 310 -14.35 5.65 7.49
CA GLN A 310 -14.00 4.58 8.44
C GLN A 310 -13.32 5.13 9.71
N ILE A 311 -12.40 6.08 9.56
CA ILE A 311 -11.73 6.72 10.71
C ILE A 311 -12.74 7.52 11.55
N ARG A 312 -13.66 8.25 10.93
CA ARG A 312 -14.72 9.01 11.64
C ARG A 312 -15.65 8.11 12.42
N ASP A 313 -16.10 7.03 11.80
CA ASP A 313 -17.05 6.10 12.42
C ASP A 313 -16.40 5.40 13.63
N HIS A 314 -15.09 5.12 13.56
CA HIS A 314 -14.34 4.49 14.66
C HIS A 314 -13.92 5.49 15.75
N ASP A 315 -13.61 6.72 15.39
CA ASP A 315 -13.17 7.79 16.29
C ASP A 315 -13.85 9.13 15.97
N PRO A 316 -15.05 9.38 16.50
CA PRO A 316 -15.76 10.64 16.26
C PRO A 316 -15.01 11.90 16.75
N ARG A 317 -13.97 11.73 17.58
CA ARG A 317 -13.14 12.83 18.09
C ARG A 317 -11.86 13.05 17.30
N ALA A 318 -11.60 12.26 16.27
CA ALA A 318 -10.43 12.43 15.42
C ALA A 318 -10.53 13.80 14.72
N HIS A 319 -9.71 14.76 15.12
CA HIS A 319 -9.58 16.04 14.45
C HIS A 319 -9.06 15.81 13.04
N ILE A 320 -9.93 15.98 12.06
CA ILE A 320 -9.69 15.67 10.65
C ILE A 320 -8.58 16.56 10.09
N GLU A 321 -8.43 17.79 10.61
CA GLU A 321 -7.42 18.75 10.17
C GLU A 321 -5.97 18.26 10.45
N GLU A 322 -5.72 17.61 11.58
CA GLU A 322 -4.39 17.06 11.88
C GLU A 322 -4.06 15.82 11.00
N ASN A 323 -5.09 15.04 10.65
CA ASN A 323 -4.91 13.85 9.83
C ASN A 323 -4.80 14.17 8.33
N LEU A 324 -5.47 15.20 7.84
CA LEU A 324 -5.34 15.65 6.44
C LEU A 324 -4.00 16.32 6.17
N GLN A 325 -3.41 17.04 7.14
CA GLN A 325 -2.05 17.58 7.01
C GLN A 325 -0.97 16.48 7.03
N ALA A 326 -1.27 15.31 7.59
CA ALA A 326 -0.38 14.14 7.56
C ALA A 326 -0.51 13.30 6.27
N ILE A 327 -1.54 13.55 5.46
CA ILE A 327 -1.82 12.86 4.19
C ILE A 327 -1.37 13.69 2.98
N ALA A 328 -1.26 15.01 3.12
CA ALA A 328 -0.76 15.95 2.10
C ALA A 328 0.76 16.08 2.15
#